data_2e0565dae577cd90770ed35472eb03f7
#
_entry.id   2e0565dae577cd90770ed35472eb03f7
#
_cell.length_a   1.000
_cell.length_b   1.000
_cell.length_c   1.000
_cell.angle_alpha   90.00
_cell.angle_beta   90.00
_cell.angle_gamma   90.00
#
_symmetry.space_group_name_H-M   'P 1'
#
loop_
_entity.id
_entity.type
_entity.pdbx_description
1 polymer ?
#
loop_
_entity_poly.entity_id
_entity_poly.type
_entity_poly.pdbx_seq_one_letter_code
_entity_poly.pdbx_strand_id
1 'polypeptide(L)'
;MKKFAKFWKAANFRLKFGLIVTLIFFIIGFVVYYVPHVNPFTFNTYPNKLGASAEHWLGTTSMGQDVVWLLIEAIHNSLVIGLIVAFLGTVVGVFVGLLSGFAGGLLDRVLMIVTDTFVVIPSLP
;
A
#
# COMPACT_ATOMS: atom_id res chain seq x y z
N MET A 1 -15.99 -4.67 -23.09
CA MET A 1 -16.62 -3.41 -22.62
C MET A 1 -18.02 -3.61 -22.04
N LYS A 2 -18.95 -4.36 -22.68
CA LYS A 2 -20.35 -4.57 -22.19
C LYS A 2 -20.44 -5.27 -20.81
N LYS A 3 -19.53 -6.22 -20.47
CA LYS A 3 -19.52 -6.91 -19.18
C LYS A 3 -19.12 -5.99 -18.02
N PHE A 4 -18.13 -5.09 -18.22
CA PHE A 4 -17.70 -4.12 -17.22
C PHE A 4 -18.79 -3.09 -16.90
N ALA A 5 -19.47 -2.58 -17.92
CA ALA A 5 -20.60 -1.66 -17.76
C ALA A 5 -21.77 -2.31 -16.99
N LYS A 6 -22.04 -3.60 -17.22
CA LYS A 6 -23.08 -4.35 -16.48
C LYS A 6 -22.69 -4.57 -15.02
N PHE A 7 -21.42 -4.92 -14.76
CA PHE A 7 -20.87 -5.04 -13.40
C PHE A 7 -20.96 -3.69 -12.65
N TRP A 8 -20.54 -2.60 -13.32
CA TRP A 8 -20.56 -1.26 -12.72
C TRP A 8 -21.98 -0.77 -12.38
N LYS A 9 -22.98 -1.11 -13.22
CA LYS A 9 -24.39 -0.79 -12.92
C LYS A 9 -24.96 -1.60 -11.76
N ALA A 10 -24.53 -2.85 -11.59
CA ALA A 10 -24.96 -3.73 -10.50
C ALA A 10 -24.22 -3.49 -9.19
N ALA A 11 -23.07 -2.82 -9.22
CA ALA A 11 -22.23 -2.58 -8.06
C ALA A 11 -22.87 -1.60 -7.07
N ASN A 12 -22.89 -1.96 -5.80
CA ASN A 12 -23.36 -1.11 -4.70
C ASN A 12 -22.49 0.15 -4.55
N PHE A 13 -23.07 1.22 -3.99
CA PHE A 13 -22.37 2.49 -3.73
C PHE A 13 -21.05 2.28 -2.96
N ARG A 14 -21.05 1.43 -1.93
CA ARG A 14 -19.84 1.13 -1.13
C ARG A 14 -18.70 0.55 -1.95
N LEU A 15 -19.02 -0.36 -2.87
CA LEU A 15 -18.03 -0.97 -3.77
C LEU A 15 -17.44 0.06 -4.75
N LYS A 16 -18.30 0.89 -5.34
CA LYS A 16 -17.87 1.97 -6.25
C LYS A 16 -16.94 2.95 -5.53
N PHE A 17 -17.35 3.39 -4.34
CA PHE A 17 -16.54 4.30 -3.52
C PHE A 17 -15.17 3.69 -3.18
N GLY A 18 -15.14 2.45 -2.70
CA GLY A 18 -13.89 1.76 -2.39
C GLY A 18 -12.96 1.63 -3.61
N LEU A 19 -13.51 1.24 -4.77
CA LEU A 19 -12.74 1.13 -6.02
C LEU A 19 -12.18 2.48 -6.48
N ILE A 20 -12.98 3.55 -6.39
CA ILE A 20 -12.53 4.90 -6.77
C ILE A 20 -11.39 5.36 -5.86
N VAL A 21 -11.55 5.22 -4.55
CA VAL A 21 -10.52 5.61 -3.57
C VAL A 21 -9.22 4.81 -3.81
N THR A 22 -9.33 3.49 -3.98
CA THR A 22 -8.17 2.65 -4.28
C THR A 22 -7.48 3.10 -5.57
N LEU A 23 -8.25 3.37 -6.64
CA LEU A 23 -7.71 3.84 -7.92
C LEU A 23 -6.99 5.17 -7.78
N ILE A 24 -7.52 6.11 -6.99
CA ILE A 24 -6.88 7.41 -6.72
C ILE A 24 -5.50 7.19 -6.07
N PHE A 25 -5.41 6.34 -5.04
CA PHE A 25 -4.13 6.03 -4.39
C PHE A 25 -3.14 5.38 -5.36
N PHE A 26 -3.59 4.47 -6.23
CA PHE A 26 -2.74 3.88 -7.27
C PHE A 26 -2.23 4.92 -8.27
N ILE A 27 -3.10 5.84 -8.72
CA ILE A 27 -2.69 6.92 -9.63
C ILE A 27 -1.66 7.83 -8.94
N ILE A 28 -1.89 8.23 -7.71
CA ILE A 28 -0.94 9.07 -6.97
C ILE A 28 0.40 8.33 -6.80
N GLY A 29 0.40 7.10 -6.35
CA GLY A 29 1.61 6.35 -6.06
C GLY A 29 2.40 5.89 -7.29
N PHE A 30 1.75 5.64 -8.44
CA PHE A 30 2.42 5.09 -9.63
C PHE A 30 2.44 6.01 -10.84
N VAL A 31 1.67 7.08 -10.86
CA VAL A 31 1.66 8.04 -11.97
C VAL A 31 2.22 9.39 -11.51
N VAL A 32 1.63 9.97 -10.45
CA VAL A 32 2.05 11.29 -9.97
C VAL A 32 3.46 11.24 -9.39
N TYR A 33 3.86 10.16 -8.75
CA TYR A 33 5.21 9.94 -8.23
C TYR A 33 6.31 10.17 -9.29
N TYR A 34 6.08 9.78 -10.54
CA TYR A 34 7.06 9.93 -11.63
C TYR A 34 7.04 11.32 -12.29
N VAL A 35 6.18 12.25 -11.85
CA VAL A 35 6.23 13.63 -12.31
C VAL A 35 7.53 14.27 -11.82
N PRO A 36 8.32 14.93 -12.69
CA PRO A 36 9.57 15.57 -12.27
C PRO A 36 9.34 16.60 -11.16
N HIS A 37 10.00 16.41 -10.05
CA HIS A 37 9.93 17.31 -8.89
C HIS A 37 11.28 17.31 -8.15
N VAL A 38 11.44 18.27 -7.25
CA VAL A 38 12.62 18.31 -6.36
C VAL A 38 12.51 17.16 -5.37
N ASN A 39 13.64 16.48 -5.11
CA ASN A 39 13.67 15.36 -4.16
C ASN A 39 13.10 15.80 -2.79
N PRO A 40 11.98 15.21 -2.35
CA PRO A 40 11.30 15.65 -1.13
C PRO A 40 12.09 15.40 0.15
N PHE A 41 13.14 14.59 0.10
CA PHE A 41 14.02 14.33 1.25
C PHE A 41 15.16 15.34 1.40
N THR A 42 15.33 16.27 0.46
CA THR A 42 16.32 17.34 0.60
C THR A 42 15.85 18.38 1.63
N PHE A 43 16.74 18.73 2.57
CA PHE A 43 16.47 19.71 3.60
C PHE A 43 16.72 21.13 3.09
N ASN A 44 16.01 22.11 3.67
CA ASN A 44 16.17 23.54 3.38
C ASN A 44 15.99 23.91 1.90
N THR A 45 15.17 23.15 1.17
CA THR A 45 14.85 23.45 -0.22
C THR A 45 13.92 24.66 -0.32
N TYR A 46 13.02 24.80 0.63
CA TYR A 46 12.06 25.88 0.75
C TYR A 46 12.12 26.53 2.13
N PRO A 47 11.58 27.72 2.34
CA PRO A 47 11.46 28.32 3.66
C PRO A 47 10.70 27.38 4.62
N ASN A 48 11.16 27.35 5.87
CA ASN A 48 10.64 26.46 6.89
C ASN A 48 9.25 26.89 7.36
N LYS A 49 8.36 25.94 7.62
CA LYS A 49 7.03 26.15 8.23
C LYS A 49 6.16 27.14 7.45
N LEU A 50 6.25 27.16 6.13
CA LEU A 50 5.28 27.90 5.32
C LEU A 50 3.89 27.29 5.48
N GLY A 51 2.88 28.15 5.58
CA GLY A 51 1.49 27.74 5.50
C GLY A 51 1.10 27.24 4.10
N ALA A 52 -0.09 26.65 3.99
CA ALA A 52 -0.64 26.26 2.71
C ALA A 52 -0.74 27.47 1.76
N SER A 53 -0.26 27.30 0.52
CA SER A 53 -0.23 28.34 -0.52
C SER A 53 -0.46 27.71 -1.91
N ALA A 54 -0.57 28.55 -2.95
CA ALA A 54 -0.71 28.06 -4.33
C ALA A 54 0.53 27.28 -4.81
N GLU A 55 1.71 27.57 -4.28
CA GLU A 55 2.97 26.89 -4.60
C GLU A 55 3.20 25.65 -3.73
N HIS A 56 2.77 25.69 -2.47
CA HIS A 56 2.88 24.62 -1.48
C HIS A 56 1.50 24.31 -0.88
N TRP A 57 0.72 23.46 -1.51
CA TRP A 57 -0.69 23.20 -1.16
C TRP A 57 -0.91 22.76 0.29
N LEU A 58 0.00 22.00 0.85
CA LEU A 58 -0.01 21.59 2.27
C LEU A 58 1.08 22.26 3.10
N GLY A 59 1.73 23.30 2.52
CA GLY A 59 2.82 23.99 3.17
C GLY A 59 4.12 23.23 3.19
N THR A 60 5.07 23.72 4.03
CA THR A 60 6.40 23.11 4.19
C THR A 60 6.65 22.67 5.62
N THR A 61 7.49 21.66 5.79
CA THR A 61 7.91 21.15 7.09
C THR A 61 8.84 22.11 7.82
N SER A 62 9.16 21.81 9.09
CA SER A 62 10.21 22.52 9.84
C SER A 62 11.61 22.36 9.25
N MET A 63 11.78 21.44 8.30
CA MET A 63 13.03 21.17 7.60
C MET A 63 13.04 21.74 6.17
N GLY A 64 12.02 22.55 5.80
CA GLY A 64 11.93 23.17 4.47
C GLY A 64 11.63 22.18 3.34
N GLN A 65 10.86 21.15 3.62
CA GLN A 65 10.43 20.14 2.64
C GLN A 65 8.95 20.34 2.30
N ASP A 66 8.56 20.17 1.04
CA ASP A 66 7.16 20.26 0.61
C ASP A 66 6.36 19.04 1.09
N VAL A 67 5.29 19.28 1.84
CA VAL A 67 4.47 18.22 2.46
C VAL A 67 3.71 17.40 1.42
N VAL A 68 3.31 17.98 0.28
CA VAL A 68 2.61 17.24 -0.79
C VAL A 68 3.51 16.17 -1.40
N TRP A 69 4.75 16.54 -1.72
CA TRP A 69 5.70 15.59 -2.31
C TRP A 69 6.13 14.50 -1.32
N LEU A 70 6.30 14.85 -0.03
CA LEU A 70 6.51 13.86 1.02
C LEU A 70 5.34 12.88 1.15
N LEU A 71 4.10 13.37 1.03
CA LEU A 71 2.91 12.52 1.06
C LEU A 71 2.85 11.57 -0.15
N ILE A 72 3.14 12.07 -1.36
CA ILE A 72 3.18 11.25 -2.58
C ILE A 72 4.24 10.15 -2.45
N GLU A 73 5.43 10.49 -1.94
CA GLU A 73 6.51 9.55 -1.67
C GLU A 73 6.09 8.47 -0.65
N ALA A 74 5.43 8.89 0.43
CA ALA A 74 4.94 7.96 1.44
C ALA A 74 3.88 7.00 0.88
N ILE A 75 2.97 7.49 0.02
CA ILE A 75 1.96 6.67 -0.67
C ILE A 75 2.66 5.66 -1.59
N HIS A 76 3.62 6.11 -2.41
CA HIS A 76 4.38 5.24 -3.30
C HIS A 76 5.07 4.11 -2.53
N ASN A 77 5.87 4.45 -1.53
CA ASN A 77 6.62 3.49 -0.73
C ASN A 77 5.69 2.50 -0.01
N SER A 78 4.58 2.99 0.54
CA SER A 78 3.59 2.12 1.20
C SER A 78 2.93 1.14 0.23
N LEU A 79 2.58 1.59 -0.98
CA LEU A 79 2.00 0.72 -2.01
C LEU A 79 3.01 -0.31 -2.50
N VAL A 80 4.26 0.09 -2.77
CA VAL A 80 5.32 -0.84 -3.23
C VAL A 80 5.59 -1.91 -2.18
N ILE A 81 5.82 -1.49 -0.92
CA ILE A 81 6.07 -2.43 0.18
C ILE A 81 4.86 -3.33 0.39
N GLY A 82 3.65 -2.76 0.42
CA GLY A 82 2.42 -3.52 0.61
C GLY A 82 2.18 -4.57 -0.50
N LEU A 83 2.44 -4.21 -1.76
CA LEU A 83 2.32 -5.14 -2.89
C LEU A 83 3.36 -6.26 -2.82
N ILE A 84 4.61 -5.95 -2.48
CA ILE A 84 5.68 -6.95 -2.33
C ILE A 84 5.32 -7.91 -1.21
N VAL A 85 4.94 -7.40 -0.05
CA VAL A 85 4.56 -8.23 1.11
C VAL A 85 3.33 -9.09 0.81
N ALA A 86 2.30 -8.51 0.17
CA ALA A 86 1.10 -9.26 -0.22
C ALA A 86 1.43 -10.35 -1.24
N PHE A 87 2.26 -10.09 -2.23
CA PHE A 87 2.68 -11.07 -3.23
C PHE A 87 3.46 -12.21 -2.57
N LEU A 88 4.50 -11.89 -1.81
CA LEU A 88 5.33 -12.90 -1.14
C LEU A 88 4.51 -13.71 -0.13
N GLY A 89 3.68 -13.05 0.68
CA GLY A 89 2.82 -13.71 1.64
C GLY A 89 1.81 -14.66 0.97
N THR A 90 1.24 -14.26 -0.16
CA THR A 90 0.32 -15.10 -0.94
C THR A 90 1.05 -16.32 -1.51
N VAL A 91 2.23 -16.13 -2.11
CA VAL A 91 3.02 -17.23 -2.68
C VAL A 91 3.38 -18.23 -1.58
N VAL A 92 3.93 -17.76 -0.46
CA VAL A 92 4.28 -18.64 0.67
C VAL A 92 3.05 -19.32 1.25
N GLY A 93 1.97 -18.59 1.48
CA GLY A 93 0.73 -19.13 2.04
C GLY A 93 0.09 -20.20 1.16
N VAL A 94 0.03 -19.96 -0.16
CA VAL A 94 -0.47 -20.96 -1.12
C VAL A 94 0.43 -22.19 -1.14
N PHE A 95 1.74 -22.01 -1.15
CA PHE A 95 2.69 -23.13 -1.18
C PHE A 95 2.60 -23.98 0.08
N VAL A 96 2.61 -23.36 1.26
CA VAL A 96 2.45 -24.04 2.55
C VAL A 96 1.07 -24.72 2.65
N GLY A 97 0.00 -24.02 2.26
CA GLY A 97 -1.35 -24.57 2.30
C GLY A 97 -1.54 -25.77 1.36
N LEU A 98 -0.95 -25.74 0.16
CA LEU A 98 -0.99 -26.89 -0.76
C LEU A 98 -0.19 -28.06 -0.22
N LEU A 99 1.02 -27.84 0.29
CA LEU A 99 1.83 -28.91 0.88
C LEU A 99 1.12 -29.56 2.06
N SER A 100 0.55 -28.77 2.96
CA SER A 100 -0.22 -29.23 4.12
C SER A 100 -1.43 -30.04 3.67
N GLY A 101 -2.22 -29.52 2.73
CA GLY A 101 -3.42 -30.19 2.24
C GLY A 101 -3.17 -31.48 1.46
N PHE A 102 -2.06 -31.56 0.69
CA PHE A 102 -1.74 -32.78 -0.07
C PHE A 102 -1.03 -33.86 0.75
N ALA A 103 -0.11 -33.47 1.63
CA ALA A 103 0.68 -34.44 2.39
C ALA A 103 -0.06 -34.95 3.64
N GLY A 104 -0.86 -34.11 4.29
CA GLY A 104 -1.62 -34.46 5.49
C GLY A 104 -0.74 -34.94 6.65
N GLY A 105 -1.38 -35.55 7.66
CA GLY A 105 -0.70 -36.28 8.73
C GLY A 105 0.28 -35.44 9.56
N LEU A 106 1.52 -35.94 9.73
CA LEU A 106 2.52 -35.34 10.57
C LEU A 106 3.04 -33.99 9.98
N LEU A 107 3.18 -33.93 8.67
CA LEU A 107 3.69 -32.76 7.97
C LEU A 107 2.71 -31.57 8.10
N ASP A 108 1.42 -31.84 7.93
CA ASP A 108 0.37 -30.85 8.15
C ASP A 108 0.42 -30.30 9.59
N ARG A 109 0.51 -31.20 10.59
CA ARG A 109 0.59 -30.79 12.00
C ARG A 109 1.81 -29.93 12.31
N VAL A 110 2.97 -30.25 11.74
CA VAL A 110 4.20 -29.45 11.94
C VAL A 110 4.06 -28.07 11.29
N LEU A 111 3.57 -28.03 10.05
CA LEU A 111 3.36 -26.76 9.34
C LEU A 111 2.35 -25.84 10.07
N MET A 112 1.26 -26.42 10.60
CA MET A 112 0.28 -25.70 11.40
C MET A 112 0.89 -25.12 12.67
N ILE A 113 1.66 -25.91 13.44
CA ILE A 113 2.34 -25.41 14.66
C ILE A 113 3.30 -24.25 14.35
N VAL A 114 4.06 -24.37 13.26
CA VAL A 114 4.96 -23.30 12.83
C VAL A 114 4.18 -22.04 12.47
N THR A 115 3.11 -22.17 11.67
CA THR A 115 2.27 -21.04 11.26
C THR A 115 1.63 -20.35 12.46
N ASP A 116 1.06 -21.12 13.38
CA ASP A 116 0.43 -20.60 14.60
C ASP A 116 1.45 -19.85 15.48
N THR A 117 2.68 -20.36 15.56
CA THR A 117 3.77 -19.71 16.30
C THR A 117 4.08 -18.32 15.72
N PHE A 118 4.15 -18.20 14.39
CA PHE A 118 4.37 -16.88 13.72
C PHE A 118 3.20 -15.92 13.89
N VAL A 119 1.98 -16.40 14.00
CA VAL A 119 0.80 -15.54 14.24
C VAL A 119 0.79 -15.00 15.68
N VAL A 120 1.25 -15.80 16.65
CA VAL A 120 1.24 -15.42 18.07
C VAL A 120 2.35 -14.41 18.42
N ILE A 121 3.57 -14.58 17.88
CA ILE A 121 4.72 -13.72 18.19
C ILE A 121 4.47 -12.24 17.89
N PRO A 122 3.92 -11.82 16.73
CA PRO A 122 3.66 -10.40 16.43
C PRO A 122 2.55 -9.77 17.26
N SER A 123 1.74 -10.54 17.96
CA SER A 123 0.63 -10.01 18.79
C SER A 123 1.06 -9.66 20.22
N LEU A 124 2.31 -9.87 20.57
CA LEU A 124 2.86 -9.42 21.86
C LEU A 124 3.27 -7.95 21.75
N PRO A 125 2.74 -7.04 22.61
CA PRO A 125 3.05 -5.62 22.61
C PRO A 125 4.51 -5.35 23.04
#